data_584ee0a59da8b94538193393e05a43d9
#
_entry.id   584ee0a59da8b94538193393e05a43d9
#
_cell.length_a   1.000
_cell.length_b   1.000
_cell.length_c   1.000
_cell.angle_alpha   90.00
_cell.angle_beta   90.00
_cell.angle_gamma   90.00
#
_symmetry.space_group_name_H-M   'P 1'
#
loop_
_entity.id
_entity.type
_entity.pdbx_description
1 polymer ?
#
loop_
_entity_poly.entity_id
_entity_poly.type
_entity_poly.pdbx_seq_one_letter_code
_entity_poly.pdbx_strand_id
1 'polypeptide(L)'
;MFTASQLLDKINNHISEIQFTRTPKGLYEPIEYILSLGGKRIRPVLMLMGYNLYREDVASIYDPATAIEVYHNHTLLHDDLMDRSDVRRGKPTVHKVWNDNTAVLSGDAMLILAFRYMTGCPPEHLKEVMDLFSLTTLEICEGQQLDMEFESRCDVTEDEYIEMIRLKTAVLLAGSLKIGAILAGATAEDAENLYNFGMHIGVAFQLQDDLLDVYGDPEVFGKKIGGDILCNKKTYMLIKALNRADEKQHAELNRWLNAEAFQPTEKIEAVTEIYNQLNIRNVCENKMREYYTLAMESLAAVAVAEDRKKELKNLVKLLMYREM
;
A
#
# COMPACT_ATOMS: atom_id res chain seq x y z
N MET A 1 15.44 20.08 -9.19
CA MET A 1 14.55 19.07 -8.54
C MET A 1 13.77 18.34 -9.61
N PHE A 2 13.65 16.99 -9.50
CA PHE A 2 12.93 16.15 -10.46
C PHE A 2 11.43 16.10 -10.14
N THR A 3 10.60 15.92 -11.18
CA THR A 3 9.18 15.61 -11.01
C THR A 3 8.96 14.14 -10.64
N ALA A 4 7.77 13.81 -10.11
CA ALA A 4 7.41 12.42 -9.80
C ALA A 4 7.53 11.50 -11.05
N SER A 5 7.13 11.97 -12.23
CA SER A 5 7.26 11.23 -13.50
C SER A 5 8.72 10.96 -13.85
N GLN A 6 9.60 11.97 -13.74
CA GLN A 6 11.02 11.80 -14.01
C GLN A 6 11.68 10.82 -13.04
N LEU A 7 11.28 10.82 -11.76
CA LEU A 7 11.76 9.86 -10.78
C LEU A 7 11.25 8.44 -11.07
N LEU A 8 10.01 8.32 -11.51
CA LEU A 8 9.43 7.05 -11.96
C LEU A 8 10.20 6.47 -13.15
N ASP A 9 10.50 7.29 -14.16
CA ASP A 9 11.27 6.85 -15.33
C ASP A 9 12.67 6.40 -14.92
N LYS A 10 13.33 7.16 -14.06
CA LYS A 10 14.69 6.84 -13.56
C LYS A 10 14.72 5.51 -12.82
N ILE A 11 13.79 5.27 -11.89
CA ILE A 11 13.79 4.02 -11.12
C ILE A 11 13.36 2.83 -11.98
N ASN A 12 12.42 3.00 -12.92
CA ASN A 12 12.04 1.94 -13.85
C ASN A 12 13.21 1.54 -14.75
N ASN A 13 13.95 2.49 -15.30
CA ASN A 13 15.15 2.21 -16.10
C ASN A 13 16.17 1.43 -15.27
N HIS A 14 16.47 1.88 -14.05
CA HIS A 14 17.41 1.19 -13.17
C HIS A 14 16.95 -0.25 -12.86
N ILE A 15 15.69 -0.47 -12.47
CA ILE A 15 15.16 -1.81 -12.18
C ILE A 15 15.22 -2.71 -13.43
N SER A 16 14.95 -2.17 -14.63
CA SER A 16 14.98 -2.94 -15.87
C SER A 16 16.38 -3.42 -16.26
N GLU A 17 17.44 -2.76 -15.79
CA GLU A 17 18.83 -3.15 -16.02
C GLU A 17 19.31 -4.24 -15.05
N ILE A 18 18.57 -4.48 -13.96
CA ILE A 18 18.94 -5.50 -12.98
C ILE A 18 18.63 -6.89 -13.54
N GLN A 19 19.68 -7.71 -13.64
CA GLN A 19 19.53 -9.12 -14.00
C GLN A 19 19.15 -9.96 -12.78
N PHE A 20 17.90 -10.30 -12.65
CA PHE A 20 17.42 -11.21 -11.63
C PHE A 20 17.62 -12.69 -12.01
N THR A 21 17.80 -12.98 -13.30
CA THR A 21 17.98 -14.34 -13.81
C THR A 21 19.30 -14.96 -13.33
N ARG A 22 19.18 -15.93 -12.43
CA ARG A 22 20.30 -16.67 -11.80
C ARG A 22 19.96 -18.16 -11.71
N THR A 23 20.92 -18.95 -11.30
CA THR A 23 20.71 -20.36 -10.96
C THR A 23 20.49 -20.52 -9.45
N PRO A 24 19.48 -21.31 -8.99
CA PRO A 24 18.57 -22.14 -9.82
C PRO A 24 17.43 -21.30 -10.44
N LYS A 25 17.09 -21.57 -11.69
CA LYS A 25 16.06 -20.84 -12.44
C LYS A 25 14.69 -20.80 -11.74
N GLY A 26 14.26 -21.96 -11.22
CA GLY A 26 12.96 -22.08 -10.52
C GLY A 26 12.79 -21.16 -9.30
N LEU A 27 13.90 -20.58 -8.77
CA LEU A 27 13.86 -19.59 -7.71
C LEU A 27 13.76 -18.16 -8.27
N TYR A 28 14.49 -17.86 -9.34
CA TYR A 28 14.67 -16.49 -9.83
C TYR A 28 13.69 -16.08 -10.94
N GLU A 29 13.24 -17.01 -11.79
CA GLU A 29 12.24 -16.71 -12.82
C GLU A 29 10.92 -16.17 -12.24
N PRO A 30 10.38 -16.71 -11.11
CA PRO A 30 9.20 -16.10 -10.47
C PRO A 30 9.44 -14.68 -9.95
N ILE A 31 10.66 -14.38 -9.47
CA ILE A 31 11.05 -13.04 -9.02
C ILE A 31 11.05 -12.07 -10.20
N GLU A 32 11.70 -12.44 -11.30
CA GLU A 32 11.70 -11.64 -12.53
C GLU A 32 10.27 -11.45 -13.06
N TYR A 33 9.46 -12.51 -13.05
CA TYR A 33 8.08 -12.45 -13.48
C TYR A 33 7.27 -11.42 -12.70
N ILE A 34 7.22 -11.50 -11.36
CA ILE A 34 6.41 -10.57 -10.56
C ILE A 34 6.89 -9.11 -10.69
N LEU A 35 8.19 -8.88 -10.77
CA LEU A 35 8.74 -7.54 -10.95
C LEU A 35 8.43 -6.98 -12.34
N SER A 36 8.34 -7.84 -13.37
CA SER A 36 7.99 -7.48 -14.75
C SER A 36 6.53 -7.14 -14.95
N LEU A 37 5.63 -7.52 -14.02
CA LEU A 37 4.21 -7.16 -14.09
C LEU A 37 3.95 -5.65 -14.02
N GLY A 38 4.98 -4.87 -13.78
CA GLY A 38 4.91 -3.41 -13.71
C GLY A 38 4.28 -2.92 -12.40
N GLY A 39 3.64 -1.75 -12.45
CA GLY A 39 2.99 -1.10 -11.32
C GLY A 39 3.31 0.39 -11.25
N LYS A 40 2.62 1.11 -10.36
CA LYS A 40 2.77 2.57 -10.21
C LYS A 40 4.08 2.98 -9.54
N ARG A 41 4.85 2.04 -8.98
CA ARG A 41 6.13 2.27 -8.29
C ARG A 41 6.08 3.41 -7.26
N ILE A 42 4.95 3.62 -6.61
CA ILE A 42 4.72 4.76 -5.71
C ILE A 42 5.77 4.78 -4.58
N ARG A 43 6.06 3.63 -3.97
CA ARG A 43 6.94 3.53 -2.81
C ARG A 43 8.39 3.89 -3.12
N PRO A 44 9.06 3.32 -4.12
CA PRO A 44 10.41 3.76 -4.51
C PRO A 44 10.42 5.21 -5.00
N VAL A 45 9.38 5.69 -5.69
CA VAL A 45 9.27 7.11 -6.10
C VAL A 45 9.18 8.02 -4.88
N LEU A 46 8.41 7.66 -3.84
CA LEU A 46 8.33 8.41 -2.58
C LEU A 46 9.69 8.48 -1.87
N MET A 47 10.48 7.39 -1.86
CA MET A 47 11.84 7.42 -1.32
C MET A 47 12.72 8.40 -2.09
N LEU A 48 12.69 8.33 -3.42
CA LEU A 48 13.43 9.28 -4.27
C LEU A 48 12.95 10.72 -4.09
N MET A 49 11.64 10.95 -3.87
CA MET A 49 11.08 12.28 -3.60
C MET A 49 11.53 12.80 -2.24
N GLY A 50 11.49 11.98 -1.18
CA GLY A 50 12.02 12.33 0.14
C GLY A 50 13.48 12.77 0.08
N TYR A 51 14.30 12.03 -0.64
CA TYR A 51 15.70 12.39 -0.92
C TYR A 51 15.80 13.70 -1.72
N ASN A 52 14.98 13.83 -2.77
CA ASN A 52 15.04 14.96 -3.70
C ASN A 52 14.54 16.29 -3.12
N LEU A 53 13.95 16.29 -1.91
CA LEU A 53 13.69 17.52 -1.16
C LEU A 53 14.99 18.22 -0.75
N TYR A 54 16.08 17.49 -0.59
CA TYR A 54 17.37 18.00 -0.08
C TYR A 54 18.49 17.92 -1.11
N ARG A 55 18.53 16.84 -1.93
CA ARG A 55 19.61 16.55 -2.87
C ARG A 55 19.07 16.14 -4.25
N GLU A 56 19.87 16.31 -5.29
CA GLU A 56 19.47 16.02 -6.68
C GLU A 56 20.19 14.81 -7.28
N ASP A 57 21.21 14.28 -6.61
CA ASP A 57 21.98 13.09 -7.01
C ASP A 57 21.26 11.77 -6.67
N VAL A 58 19.98 11.67 -7.04
CA VAL A 58 19.07 10.55 -6.69
C VAL A 58 19.58 9.17 -7.10
N ALA A 59 20.51 9.10 -8.05
CA ALA A 59 21.13 7.83 -8.47
C ALA A 59 21.91 7.15 -7.34
N SER A 60 22.39 7.91 -6.35
CA SER A 60 23.13 7.40 -5.20
C SER A 60 22.31 6.50 -4.28
N ILE A 61 20.97 6.56 -4.39
CA ILE A 61 20.04 5.77 -3.57
C ILE A 61 19.13 4.84 -4.39
N TYR A 62 19.50 4.50 -5.62
CA TYR A 62 18.68 3.57 -6.42
C TYR A 62 18.62 2.17 -5.82
N ASP A 63 19.70 1.67 -5.19
CA ASP A 63 19.68 0.38 -4.51
C ASP A 63 18.69 0.36 -3.34
N PRO A 64 18.70 1.31 -2.38
CA PRO A 64 17.65 1.40 -1.36
C PRO A 64 16.23 1.56 -1.93
N ALA A 65 16.05 2.34 -3.00
CA ALA A 65 14.75 2.48 -3.66
C ALA A 65 14.29 1.16 -4.31
N THR A 66 15.23 0.41 -4.90
CA THR A 66 14.98 -0.93 -5.42
C THR A 66 14.62 -1.91 -4.30
N ALA A 67 15.28 -1.82 -3.14
CA ALA A 67 14.93 -2.62 -1.97
C ALA A 67 13.47 -2.50 -1.58
N ILE A 68 12.96 -1.28 -1.54
CA ILE A 68 11.54 -1.00 -1.23
C ILE A 68 10.61 -1.66 -2.26
N GLU A 69 10.94 -1.58 -3.53
CA GLU A 69 10.10 -2.17 -4.58
C GLU A 69 10.15 -3.71 -4.57
N VAL A 70 11.32 -4.29 -4.37
CA VAL A 70 11.48 -5.76 -4.24
C VAL A 70 10.72 -6.25 -3.02
N TYR A 71 10.83 -5.57 -1.88
CA TYR A 71 10.07 -5.90 -0.67
C TYR A 71 8.56 -5.79 -0.90
N HIS A 72 8.10 -4.71 -1.53
CA HIS A 72 6.66 -4.57 -1.83
C HIS A 72 6.15 -5.70 -2.74
N ASN A 73 6.91 -6.11 -3.76
CA ASN A 73 6.49 -7.23 -4.61
C ASN A 73 6.59 -8.57 -3.89
N HIS A 74 7.49 -8.74 -2.91
CA HIS A 74 7.50 -9.87 -1.98
C HIS A 74 6.17 -9.96 -1.22
N THR A 75 5.72 -8.86 -0.60
CA THR A 75 4.45 -8.86 0.12
C THR A 75 3.26 -9.18 -0.78
N LEU A 76 3.24 -8.65 -2.01
CA LEU A 76 2.19 -8.98 -2.99
C LEU A 76 2.19 -10.45 -3.41
N LEU A 77 3.36 -11.06 -3.55
CA LEU A 77 3.49 -12.47 -3.94
C LEU A 77 2.95 -13.40 -2.85
N HIS A 78 3.28 -13.12 -1.58
CA HIS A 78 2.78 -13.89 -0.45
C HIS A 78 1.29 -13.62 -0.17
N ASP A 79 0.84 -12.38 -0.28
CA ASP A 79 -0.57 -11.98 -0.18
C ASP A 79 -1.43 -12.75 -1.21
N ASP A 80 -1.02 -12.75 -2.48
CA ASP A 80 -1.69 -13.52 -3.54
C ASP A 80 -1.83 -15.01 -3.22
N LEU A 81 -0.81 -15.60 -2.58
CA LEU A 81 -0.83 -17.00 -2.19
C LEU A 81 -1.77 -17.24 -1.00
N MET A 82 -1.73 -16.37 0.01
CA MET A 82 -2.59 -16.46 1.20
C MET A 82 -4.06 -16.27 0.83
N ASP A 83 -4.37 -15.30 -0.01
CA ASP A 83 -5.73 -15.00 -0.48
C ASP A 83 -6.21 -15.94 -1.60
N ARG A 84 -5.36 -16.86 -2.09
CA ARG A 84 -5.65 -17.73 -3.24
C ARG A 84 -6.06 -16.97 -4.50
N SER A 85 -5.54 -15.77 -4.68
CA SER A 85 -5.84 -14.89 -5.82
C SER A 85 -5.37 -15.48 -7.15
N ASP A 86 -6.27 -15.53 -8.14
CA ASP A 86 -5.92 -16.08 -9.46
C ASP A 86 -5.11 -15.11 -10.32
N VAL A 87 -5.34 -13.80 -10.17
CA VAL A 87 -4.86 -12.77 -11.09
C VAL A 87 -4.32 -11.56 -10.33
N ARG A 88 -3.15 -11.06 -10.76
CA ARG A 88 -2.56 -9.78 -10.36
C ARG A 88 -2.20 -8.95 -11.59
N ARG A 89 -2.69 -7.71 -11.65
CA ARG A 89 -2.44 -6.78 -12.78
C ARG A 89 -2.78 -7.41 -14.15
N GLY A 90 -3.86 -8.16 -14.20
CA GLY A 90 -4.33 -8.83 -15.43
C GLY A 90 -3.53 -10.07 -15.86
N LYS A 91 -2.58 -10.54 -15.03
CA LYS A 91 -1.77 -11.74 -15.29
C LYS A 91 -1.97 -12.76 -14.16
N PRO A 92 -1.82 -14.07 -14.45
CA PRO A 92 -1.87 -15.09 -13.40
C PRO A 92 -0.86 -14.82 -12.28
N THR A 93 -1.23 -15.14 -11.04
CA THR A 93 -0.32 -15.01 -9.89
C THR A 93 0.78 -16.06 -9.92
N VAL A 94 1.87 -15.84 -9.17
CA VAL A 94 3.05 -16.74 -9.18
C VAL A 94 2.67 -18.18 -8.84
N HIS A 95 1.83 -18.41 -7.81
CA HIS A 95 1.43 -19.76 -7.42
C HIS A 95 0.55 -20.46 -8.47
N LYS A 96 -0.10 -19.70 -9.38
CA LYS A 96 -0.86 -20.25 -10.53
C LYS A 96 0.03 -20.59 -11.71
N VAL A 97 1.11 -19.81 -11.94
CA VAL A 97 2.06 -20.08 -13.04
C VAL A 97 2.99 -21.23 -12.68
N TRP A 98 3.45 -21.30 -11.41
CA TRP A 98 4.35 -22.36 -10.92
C TRP A 98 3.61 -23.26 -9.92
N ASN A 99 3.77 -23.03 -8.63
CA ASN A 99 3.10 -23.72 -7.54
C ASN A 99 3.29 -22.97 -6.21
N ASP A 100 2.60 -23.43 -5.14
CA ASP A 100 2.63 -22.82 -3.81
C ASP A 100 4.07 -22.78 -3.24
N ASN A 101 4.80 -23.91 -3.31
CA ASN A 101 6.17 -23.98 -2.74
C ASN A 101 7.13 -23.03 -3.45
N THR A 102 7.01 -22.87 -4.76
CA THR A 102 7.80 -21.91 -5.54
C THR A 102 7.45 -20.48 -5.13
N ALA A 103 6.17 -20.18 -4.94
CA ALA A 103 5.74 -18.86 -4.48
C ALA A 103 6.33 -18.55 -3.09
N VAL A 104 6.23 -19.47 -2.12
CA VAL A 104 6.84 -19.27 -0.80
C VAL A 104 8.33 -19.01 -0.91
N LEU A 105 9.08 -19.91 -1.56
CA LEU A 105 10.55 -19.81 -1.59
C LEU A 105 11.06 -18.62 -2.38
N SER A 106 10.40 -18.26 -3.49
CA SER A 106 10.77 -17.06 -4.27
C SER A 106 10.46 -15.78 -3.51
N GLY A 107 9.35 -15.75 -2.76
CA GLY A 107 9.03 -14.65 -1.85
C GLY A 107 10.08 -14.49 -0.75
N ASP A 108 10.49 -15.57 -0.08
CA ASP A 108 11.55 -15.53 0.93
C ASP A 108 12.87 -15.02 0.35
N ALA A 109 13.23 -15.46 -0.87
CA ALA A 109 14.40 -14.95 -1.56
C ALA A 109 14.27 -13.45 -1.88
N MET A 110 13.09 -12.96 -2.25
CA MET A 110 12.84 -11.53 -2.47
C MET A 110 13.01 -10.72 -1.18
N LEU A 111 12.55 -11.23 -0.04
CA LEU A 111 12.76 -10.59 1.27
C LEU A 111 14.26 -10.40 1.54
N ILE A 112 15.06 -11.47 1.37
CA ILE A 112 16.51 -11.41 1.56
C ILE A 112 17.18 -10.45 0.56
N LEU A 113 16.73 -10.45 -0.71
CA LEU A 113 17.23 -9.52 -1.74
C LEU A 113 16.92 -8.07 -1.37
N ALA A 114 15.72 -7.79 -0.83
CA ALA A 114 15.36 -6.45 -0.40
C ALA A 114 16.30 -5.94 0.70
N PHE A 115 16.57 -6.74 1.73
CA PHE A 115 17.55 -6.39 2.75
C PHE A 115 18.95 -6.17 2.15
N ARG A 116 19.36 -7.01 1.21
CA ARG A 116 20.66 -6.88 0.53
C ARG A 116 20.76 -5.59 -0.29
N TYR A 117 19.71 -5.19 -1.02
CA TYR A 117 19.69 -3.90 -1.73
C TYR A 117 19.68 -2.73 -0.76
N MET A 118 18.97 -2.84 0.37
CA MET A 118 18.94 -1.78 1.39
C MET A 118 20.34 -1.53 2.00
N THR A 119 21.18 -2.57 2.12
CA THR A 119 22.58 -2.40 2.57
C THR A 119 23.48 -1.66 1.57
N GLY A 120 22.98 -1.38 0.36
CA GLY A 120 23.65 -0.50 -0.61
C GLY A 120 23.59 0.99 -0.28
N CYS A 121 22.98 1.39 0.85
CA CYS A 121 23.02 2.76 1.34
C CYS A 121 24.42 3.15 1.87
N PRO A 122 24.72 4.47 1.97
CA PRO A 122 25.96 4.96 2.56
C PRO A 122 26.23 4.39 3.96
N PRO A 123 27.46 3.94 4.29
CA PRO A 123 27.78 3.26 5.54
C PRO A 123 27.43 4.05 6.81
N GLU A 124 27.52 5.37 6.75
CA GLU A 124 27.18 6.26 7.86
C GLU A 124 25.71 6.23 8.27
N HIS A 125 24.82 5.88 7.33
CA HIS A 125 23.37 5.76 7.56
C HIS A 125 22.91 4.30 7.69
N LEU A 126 23.79 3.33 7.49
CA LEU A 126 23.43 1.92 7.36
C LEU A 126 22.62 1.42 8.57
N LYS A 127 23.09 1.70 9.78
CA LYS A 127 22.42 1.21 10.99
C LYS A 127 21.02 1.82 11.13
N GLU A 128 20.89 3.13 10.98
CA GLU A 128 19.63 3.84 11.14
C GLU A 128 18.60 3.40 10.06
N VAL A 129 19.05 3.28 8.82
CA VAL A 129 18.21 2.83 7.70
C VAL A 129 17.76 1.38 7.90
N MET A 130 18.67 0.49 8.33
CA MET A 130 18.34 -0.92 8.55
C MET A 130 17.41 -1.12 9.76
N ASP A 131 17.58 -0.36 10.83
CA ASP A 131 16.69 -0.39 11.98
C ASP A 131 15.25 0.04 11.56
N LEU A 132 15.13 1.14 10.82
CA LEU A 132 13.84 1.61 10.30
C LEU A 132 13.23 0.62 9.31
N PHE A 133 14.01 0.10 8.36
CA PHE A 133 13.51 -0.85 7.35
C PHE A 133 13.06 -2.16 8.00
N SER A 134 13.85 -2.71 8.93
CA SER A 134 13.49 -3.95 9.62
C SER A 134 12.24 -3.80 10.49
N LEU A 135 12.10 -2.67 11.20
CA LEU A 135 10.88 -2.38 11.95
C LEU A 135 9.67 -2.27 11.00
N THR A 136 9.80 -1.49 9.93
CA THR A 136 8.73 -1.34 8.92
C THR A 136 8.29 -2.68 8.34
N THR A 137 9.25 -3.56 8.04
CA THR A 137 8.93 -4.90 7.48
C THR A 137 8.23 -5.80 8.49
N LEU A 138 8.57 -5.70 9.77
CA LEU A 138 7.90 -6.41 10.85
C LEU A 138 6.46 -5.90 11.06
N GLU A 139 6.27 -4.59 11.11
CA GLU A 139 4.95 -3.96 11.22
C GLU A 139 4.01 -4.40 10.08
N ILE A 140 4.53 -4.57 8.86
CA ILE A 140 3.72 -5.07 7.73
C ILE A 140 3.27 -6.53 7.96
N CYS A 141 4.12 -7.38 8.54
CA CYS A 141 3.72 -8.74 8.91
C CYS A 141 2.63 -8.73 9.99
N GLU A 142 2.74 -7.85 10.99
CA GLU A 142 1.72 -7.66 12.02
C GLU A 142 0.39 -7.20 11.40
N GLY A 143 0.44 -6.23 10.48
CA GLY A 143 -0.74 -5.75 9.74
C GLY A 143 -1.38 -6.84 8.89
N GLN A 144 -0.59 -7.69 8.23
CA GLN A 144 -1.09 -8.83 7.47
C GLN A 144 -1.76 -9.87 8.39
N GLN A 145 -1.17 -10.12 9.56
CA GLN A 145 -1.75 -11.05 10.54
C GLN A 145 -3.12 -10.54 11.05
N LEU A 146 -3.23 -9.24 11.34
CA LEU A 146 -4.50 -8.63 11.74
C LEU A 146 -5.56 -8.74 10.63
N ASP A 147 -5.20 -8.48 9.37
CA ASP A 147 -6.12 -8.59 8.24
C ASP A 147 -6.69 -10.02 8.13
N MET A 148 -5.84 -11.04 8.26
CA MET A 148 -6.26 -12.45 8.27
C MET A 148 -7.16 -12.78 9.48
N GLU A 149 -6.83 -12.31 10.68
CA GLU A 149 -7.64 -12.54 11.88
C GLU A 149 -9.02 -11.91 11.76
N PHE A 150 -9.12 -10.74 11.13
CA PHE A 150 -10.39 -10.03 10.94
C PHE A 150 -11.37 -10.78 10.04
N GLU A 151 -10.90 -11.67 9.15
CA GLU A 151 -11.79 -12.50 8.33
C GLU A 151 -12.78 -13.31 9.16
N SER A 152 -12.32 -13.87 10.29
CA SER A 152 -13.11 -14.74 11.17
C SER A 152 -13.84 -13.99 12.30
N ARG A 153 -13.52 -12.70 12.55
CA ARG A 153 -14.09 -11.88 13.62
C ARG A 153 -15.33 -11.13 13.16
N CYS A 154 -16.27 -10.91 14.07
CA CYS A 154 -17.46 -10.08 13.85
C CYS A 154 -17.48 -8.80 14.71
N ASP A 155 -16.47 -8.62 15.57
CA ASP A 155 -16.38 -7.57 16.59
C ASP A 155 -15.24 -6.57 16.29
N VAL A 156 -14.73 -6.53 15.05
CA VAL A 156 -13.66 -5.61 14.66
C VAL A 156 -14.11 -4.16 14.80
N THR A 157 -13.34 -3.39 15.55
CA THR A 157 -13.60 -1.98 15.79
C THR A 157 -12.98 -1.08 14.72
N GLU A 158 -13.41 0.17 14.66
CA GLU A 158 -12.81 1.19 13.79
C GLU A 158 -11.32 1.38 14.06
N ASP A 159 -10.93 1.47 15.33
CA ASP A 159 -9.55 1.70 15.72
C ASP A 159 -8.65 0.50 15.34
N GLU A 160 -9.13 -0.73 15.52
CA GLU A 160 -8.41 -1.93 15.06
C GLU A 160 -8.25 -1.95 13.54
N TYR A 161 -9.28 -1.57 12.79
CA TYR A 161 -9.19 -1.49 11.34
C TYR A 161 -8.18 -0.43 10.88
N ILE A 162 -8.23 0.78 11.47
CA ILE A 162 -7.26 1.85 11.16
C ILE A 162 -5.84 1.40 11.50
N GLU A 163 -5.63 0.71 12.62
CA GLU A 163 -4.32 0.18 12.99
C GLU A 163 -3.84 -0.89 11.99
N MET A 164 -4.71 -1.79 11.58
CA MET A 164 -4.37 -2.80 10.56
C MET A 164 -3.92 -2.16 9.25
N ILE A 165 -4.66 -1.18 8.70
CA ILE A 165 -4.25 -0.51 7.45
C ILE A 165 -3.02 0.39 7.64
N ARG A 166 -2.82 0.96 8.84
CA ARG A 166 -1.59 1.66 9.20
C ARG A 166 -0.40 0.71 9.05
N LEU A 167 -0.47 -0.45 9.67
CA LEU A 167 0.60 -1.46 9.65
C LEU A 167 0.77 -2.10 8.27
N LYS A 168 -0.30 -2.60 7.65
CA LYS A 168 -0.22 -3.33 6.37
C LYS A 168 0.17 -2.44 5.20
N THR A 169 -0.29 -1.18 5.17
CA THR A 169 -0.19 -0.32 3.99
C THR A 169 0.63 0.95 4.22
N ALA A 170 0.35 1.72 5.29
CA ALA A 170 0.89 3.07 5.44
C ALA A 170 2.37 3.09 5.85
N VAL A 171 2.82 2.17 6.71
CA VAL A 171 4.20 2.16 7.23
C VAL A 171 5.26 2.08 6.14
N LEU A 172 5.00 1.39 5.02
CA LEU A 172 5.98 1.29 3.93
C LEU A 172 6.07 2.60 3.11
N LEU A 173 4.97 3.34 2.97
CA LEU A 173 5.02 4.67 2.36
C LEU A 173 5.77 5.66 3.27
N ALA A 174 5.47 5.62 4.56
CA ALA A 174 6.12 6.43 5.60
C ALA A 174 7.63 6.12 5.69
N GLY A 175 8.00 4.85 5.80
CA GLY A 175 9.38 4.39 5.82
C GLY A 175 10.15 4.78 4.56
N SER A 176 9.52 4.68 3.38
CA SER A 176 10.14 5.10 2.11
C SER A 176 10.54 6.57 2.13
N LEU A 177 9.64 7.47 2.53
CA LEU A 177 9.92 8.91 2.63
C LEU A 177 11.00 9.21 3.66
N LYS A 178 10.89 8.61 4.85
CA LYS A 178 11.86 8.83 5.94
C LYS A 178 13.25 8.33 5.59
N ILE A 179 13.37 7.14 5.00
CA ILE A 179 14.66 6.62 4.54
C ILE A 179 15.27 7.55 3.49
N GLY A 180 14.47 8.00 2.50
CA GLY A 180 14.94 8.97 1.51
C GLY A 180 15.47 10.26 2.16
N ALA A 181 14.78 10.80 3.15
CA ALA A 181 15.19 12.00 3.88
C ALA A 181 16.49 11.77 4.69
N ILE A 182 16.60 10.66 5.43
CA ILE A 182 17.81 10.29 6.18
C ILE A 182 19.02 10.22 5.24
N LEU A 183 18.87 9.52 4.11
CA LEU A 183 19.94 9.36 3.12
C LEU A 183 20.35 10.68 2.46
N ALA A 184 19.46 11.67 2.44
CA ALA A 184 19.75 13.02 1.95
C ALA A 184 20.38 13.95 2.99
N GLY A 185 20.51 13.50 4.26
CA GLY A 185 21.04 14.30 5.36
C GLY A 185 20.03 15.28 5.97
N ALA A 186 18.72 14.97 5.88
CA ALA A 186 17.68 15.73 6.57
C ALA A 186 17.87 15.71 8.10
N THR A 187 17.33 16.71 8.79
CA THR A 187 17.27 16.67 10.24
C THR A 187 16.34 15.53 10.72
N ALA A 188 16.55 15.05 11.96
CA ALA A 188 15.68 14.03 12.55
C ALA A 188 14.21 14.49 12.60
N GLU A 189 13.98 15.78 12.87
CA GLU A 189 12.64 16.38 12.90
C GLU A 189 11.99 16.37 11.51
N ASP A 190 12.71 16.78 10.46
CA ASP A 190 12.20 16.73 9.08
C ASP A 190 11.94 15.30 8.61
N ALA A 191 12.83 14.37 8.94
CA ALA A 191 12.65 12.95 8.62
C ALA A 191 11.40 12.38 9.30
N GLU A 192 11.13 12.76 10.55
CA GLU A 192 9.92 12.38 11.29
C GLU A 192 8.66 13.01 10.69
N ASN A 193 8.71 14.29 10.34
CA ASN A 193 7.58 14.97 9.66
C ASN A 193 7.25 14.32 8.32
N LEU A 194 8.24 13.87 7.56
CA LEU A 194 8.04 13.12 6.31
C LEU A 194 7.50 11.70 6.56
N TYR A 195 7.91 11.06 7.64
CA TYR A 195 7.33 9.80 8.09
C TYR A 195 5.84 9.96 8.39
N ASN A 196 5.48 10.94 9.22
CA ASN A 196 4.09 11.22 9.58
C ASN A 196 3.25 11.60 8.36
N PHE A 197 3.80 12.41 7.45
CA PHE A 197 3.16 12.69 6.17
C PHE A 197 2.85 11.41 5.38
N GLY A 198 3.83 10.53 5.22
CA GLY A 198 3.65 9.25 4.53
C GLY A 198 2.66 8.32 5.21
N MET A 199 2.65 8.31 6.54
CA MET A 199 1.73 7.53 7.37
C MET A 199 0.28 7.97 7.13
N HIS A 200 0.00 9.25 7.26
CA HIS A 200 -1.34 9.79 7.08
C HIS A 200 -1.85 9.60 5.63
N ILE A 201 -0.99 9.84 4.63
CA ILE A 201 -1.35 9.58 3.23
C ILE A 201 -1.61 8.09 2.98
N GLY A 202 -0.84 7.21 3.60
CA GLY A 202 -1.03 5.76 3.45
C GLY A 202 -2.39 5.28 3.98
N VAL A 203 -2.81 5.78 5.14
CA VAL A 203 -4.14 5.49 5.71
C VAL A 203 -5.24 6.07 4.81
N ALA A 204 -5.13 7.34 4.40
CA ALA A 204 -6.11 7.96 3.50
C ALA A 204 -6.22 7.21 2.17
N PHE A 205 -5.09 6.74 1.63
CA PHE A 205 -5.03 5.98 0.39
C PHE A 205 -5.74 4.63 0.51
N GLN A 206 -5.59 3.92 1.63
CA GLN A 206 -6.28 2.64 1.82
C GLN A 206 -7.80 2.85 1.99
N LEU A 207 -8.22 3.85 2.76
CA LEU A 207 -9.63 4.21 2.86
C LEU A 207 -10.25 4.56 1.49
N GLN A 208 -9.47 5.19 0.60
CA GLN A 208 -9.88 5.45 -0.78
C GLN A 208 -9.98 4.17 -1.61
N ASP A 209 -9.02 3.26 -1.49
CA ASP A 209 -9.08 1.98 -2.22
C ASP A 209 -10.34 1.19 -1.82
N ASP A 210 -10.69 1.15 -0.53
CA ASP A 210 -11.94 0.53 -0.05
C ASP A 210 -13.19 1.24 -0.61
N LEU A 211 -13.16 2.58 -0.64
CA LEU A 211 -14.27 3.38 -1.20
C LEU A 211 -14.46 3.11 -2.69
N LEU A 212 -13.36 3.01 -3.44
CA LEU A 212 -13.37 2.72 -4.87
C LEU A 212 -13.80 1.29 -5.18
N ASP A 213 -13.57 0.32 -4.29
CA ASP A 213 -14.11 -1.04 -4.44
C ASP A 213 -15.63 -1.07 -4.44
N VAL A 214 -16.29 -0.11 -3.77
CA VAL A 214 -17.77 -0.04 -3.72
C VAL A 214 -18.34 0.95 -4.74
N TYR A 215 -17.71 2.12 -4.91
CA TYR A 215 -18.27 3.27 -5.63
C TYR A 215 -17.44 3.71 -6.84
N GLY A 216 -16.35 3.06 -7.13
CA GLY A 216 -15.47 3.41 -8.24
C GLY A 216 -16.06 3.06 -9.61
N ASP A 217 -15.49 3.64 -10.67
CA ASP A 217 -15.76 3.21 -12.04
C ASP A 217 -14.88 1.99 -12.39
N PRO A 218 -15.45 0.84 -12.80
CA PRO A 218 -14.66 -0.35 -13.15
C PRO A 218 -13.62 -0.09 -14.27
N GLU A 219 -13.90 0.82 -15.21
CA GLU A 219 -12.99 1.14 -16.30
C GLU A 219 -11.78 1.94 -15.80
N VAL A 220 -11.98 2.81 -14.79
CA VAL A 220 -10.93 3.63 -14.20
C VAL A 220 -10.17 2.87 -13.11
N PHE A 221 -10.88 2.13 -12.26
CA PHE A 221 -10.31 1.36 -11.16
C PHE A 221 -9.53 0.13 -11.63
N GLY A 222 -9.93 -0.44 -12.79
CA GLY A 222 -9.26 -1.59 -13.40
C GLY A 222 -9.50 -2.93 -12.69
N LYS A 223 -10.50 -2.98 -11.79
CA LYS A 223 -10.93 -4.17 -11.05
C LYS A 223 -12.46 -4.28 -11.10
N LYS A 224 -12.98 -5.47 -10.83
CA LYS A 224 -14.41 -5.64 -10.56
C LYS A 224 -14.77 -4.95 -9.25
N ILE A 225 -15.88 -4.24 -9.24
CA ILE A 225 -16.43 -3.55 -8.08
C ILE A 225 -17.12 -4.54 -7.15
N GLY A 226 -17.05 -4.27 -5.82
CA GLY A 226 -17.74 -5.03 -4.79
C GLY A 226 -16.99 -6.28 -4.33
N GLY A 227 -15.70 -6.40 -4.63
CA GLY A 227 -14.87 -7.52 -4.18
C GLY A 227 -14.85 -7.65 -2.66
N ASP A 228 -14.69 -6.54 -1.94
CA ASP A 228 -14.68 -6.50 -0.48
C ASP A 228 -16.05 -6.91 0.12
N ILE A 229 -17.14 -6.51 -0.52
CA ILE A 229 -18.50 -6.92 -0.11
C ILE A 229 -18.68 -8.44 -0.28
N LEU A 230 -18.22 -8.99 -1.41
CA LEU A 230 -18.35 -10.41 -1.69
C LEU A 230 -17.58 -11.28 -0.70
N CYS A 231 -16.37 -10.85 -0.31
CA CYS A 231 -15.50 -11.54 0.64
C CYS A 231 -15.85 -11.24 2.11
N ASN A 232 -16.87 -10.43 2.39
CA ASN A 232 -17.22 -9.98 3.76
C ASN A 232 -16.07 -9.27 4.48
N LYS A 233 -15.20 -8.57 3.73
CA LYS A 233 -14.04 -7.89 4.29
C LYS A 233 -14.46 -6.84 5.31
N LYS A 234 -13.79 -6.82 6.46
CA LYS A 234 -14.08 -5.90 7.57
C LYS A 234 -13.47 -4.52 7.28
N THR A 235 -13.99 -3.86 6.23
CA THR A 235 -13.56 -2.50 5.85
C THR A 235 -14.15 -1.46 6.80
N TYR A 236 -13.58 -0.24 6.77
CA TYR A 236 -14.12 0.91 7.49
C TYR A 236 -15.60 1.13 7.19
N MET A 237 -16.01 0.96 5.93
CA MET A 237 -17.39 1.14 5.51
C MET A 237 -18.33 0.09 6.12
N LEU A 238 -17.97 -1.18 6.14
CA LEU A 238 -18.77 -2.24 6.76
C LEU A 238 -18.90 -2.00 8.27
N ILE A 239 -17.78 -1.69 8.94
CA ILE A 239 -17.78 -1.41 10.39
C ILE A 239 -18.71 -0.23 10.73
N LYS A 240 -18.60 0.86 9.94
CA LYS A 240 -19.49 2.03 10.12
C LYS A 240 -20.95 1.72 9.82
N ALA A 241 -21.23 0.90 8.81
CA ALA A 241 -22.59 0.48 8.50
C ALA A 241 -23.18 -0.33 9.65
N LEU A 242 -22.48 -1.32 10.17
CA LEU A 242 -22.93 -2.12 11.31
C LEU A 242 -23.19 -1.26 12.57
N ASN A 243 -22.33 -0.28 12.84
CA ASN A 243 -22.46 0.61 14.00
C ASN A 243 -23.60 1.63 13.89
N ARG A 244 -24.09 1.93 12.68
CA ARG A 244 -25.15 2.94 12.42
C ARG A 244 -26.50 2.35 12.05
N ALA A 245 -26.51 1.06 11.68
CA ALA A 245 -27.70 0.36 11.23
C ALA A 245 -28.78 0.31 12.31
N ASP A 246 -30.02 0.56 11.93
CA ASP A 246 -31.16 0.20 12.74
C ASP A 246 -31.38 -1.33 12.80
N GLU A 247 -32.34 -1.82 13.59
CA GLU A 247 -32.56 -3.26 13.76
C GLU A 247 -32.86 -3.98 12.43
N LYS A 248 -33.56 -3.34 11.50
CA LYS A 248 -33.92 -3.92 10.20
C LYS A 248 -32.69 -3.98 9.27
N GLN A 249 -31.95 -2.88 9.19
CA GLN A 249 -30.72 -2.79 8.38
C GLN A 249 -29.65 -3.73 8.92
N HIS A 250 -29.51 -3.83 10.25
CA HIS A 250 -28.58 -4.75 10.89
C HIS A 250 -28.92 -6.21 10.61
N ALA A 251 -30.23 -6.57 10.68
CA ALA A 251 -30.69 -7.91 10.32
C ALA A 251 -30.39 -8.23 8.85
N GLU A 252 -30.57 -7.29 7.93
CA GLU A 252 -30.32 -7.46 6.51
C GLU A 252 -28.81 -7.58 6.22
N LEU A 253 -27.96 -6.74 6.82
CA LEU A 253 -26.50 -6.88 6.72
C LEU A 253 -26.05 -8.26 7.22
N ASN A 254 -26.50 -8.69 8.38
CA ASN A 254 -26.16 -10.00 8.92
C ASN A 254 -26.65 -11.16 8.04
N ARG A 255 -27.80 -11.03 7.40
CA ARG A 255 -28.28 -12.00 6.42
C ARG A 255 -27.27 -12.19 5.28
N TRP A 256 -26.74 -11.09 4.72
CA TRP A 256 -25.76 -11.14 3.64
C TRP A 256 -24.37 -11.60 4.09
N LEU A 257 -23.94 -11.22 5.29
CA LEU A 257 -22.65 -11.62 5.86
C LEU A 257 -22.59 -13.14 6.15
N ASN A 258 -23.74 -13.76 6.50
CA ASN A 258 -23.84 -15.17 6.82
C ASN A 258 -24.39 -16.03 5.68
N ALA A 259 -24.63 -15.46 4.49
CA ALA A 259 -25.17 -16.20 3.37
C ALA A 259 -24.10 -17.13 2.76
N GLU A 260 -24.37 -18.45 2.77
CA GLU A 260 -23.50 -19.47 2.16
C GLU A 260 -23.65 -19.53 0.62
N ALA A 261 -24.83 -19.17 0.11
CA ALA A 261 -25.12 -19.11 -1.32
C ALA A 261 -25.86 -17.83 -1.67
N PHE A 262 -25.35 -17.11 -2.65
CA PHE A 262 -25.94 -15.85 -3.12
C PHE A 262 -25.57 -15.54 -4.57
N GLN A 263 -26.35 -14.69 -5.22
CA GLN A 263 -25.97 -14.07 -6.49
C GLN A 263 -25.06 -12.87 -6.19
N PRO A 264 -23.86 -12.82 -6.76
CA PRO A 264 -22.88 -11.74 -6.47
C PRO A 264 -23.46 -10.34 -6.65
N THR A 265 -24.20 -10.09 -7.74
CA THR A 265 -24.82 -8.80 -8.02
C THR A 265 -25.85 -8.40 -6.98
N GLU A 266 -26.71 -9.33 -6.56
CA GLU A 266 -27.74 -9.07 -5.55
C GLU A 266 -27.14 -8.68 -4.20
N LYS A 267 -26.05 -9.36 -3.78
CA LYS A 267 -25.36 -9.04 -2.53
C LYS A 267 -24.73 -7.65 -2.61
N ILE A 268 -24.01 -7.35 -3.69
CA ILE A 268 -23.36 -6.04 -3.89
C ILE A 268 -24.42 -4.93 -3.86
N GLU A 269 -25.51 -5.05 -4.64
CA GLU A 269 -26.58 -4.06 -4.70
C GLU A 269 -27.24 -3.84 -3.34
N ALA A 270 -27.59 -4.91 -2.64
CA ALA A 270 -28.28 -4.82 -1.34
C ALA A 270 -27.41 -4.17 -0.26
N VAL A 271 -26.11 -4.56 -0.16
CA VAL A 271 -25.19 -3.98 0.81
C VAL A 271 -24.88 -2.53 0.48
N THR A 272 -24.67 -2.22 -0.80
CA THR A 272 -24.41 -0.84 -1.27
C THR A 272 -25.61 0.07 -1.00
N GLU A 273 -26.85 -0.43 -1.18
CA GLU A 273 -28.05 0.33 -0.88
C GLU A 273 -28.15 0.67 0.62
N ILE A 274 -27.79 -0.26 1.52
CA ILE A 274 -27.71 0.03 2.96
C ILE A 274 -26.63 1.08 3.24
N TYR A 275 -25.46 0.98 2.60
CA TYR A 275 -24.42 1.99 2.73
C TYR A 275 -24.90 3.38 2.30
N ASN A 276 -25.69 3.46 1.21
CA ASN A 276 -26.27 4.71 0.73
C ASN A 276 -27.28 5.30 1.75
N GLN A 277 -28.18 4.48 2.26
CA GLN A 277 -29.17 4.89 3.28
C GLN A 277 -28.49 5.40 4.56
N LEU A 278 -27.39 4.79 4.98
CA LEU A 278 -26.61 5.18 6.14
C LEU A 278 -25.58 6.30 5.87
N ASN A 279 -25.51 6.77 4.62
CA ASN A 279 -24.57 7.80 4.18
C ASN A 279 -23.10 7.43 4.43
N ILE A 280 -22.75 6.13 4.28
CA ILE A 280 -21.42 5.59 4.59
C ILE A 280 -20.34 6.19 3.68
N ARG A 281 -20.67 6.44 2.41
CA ARG A 281 -19.75 7.12 1.47
C ARG A 281 -19.20 8.42 2.07
N ASN A 282 -20.06 9.34 2.50
CA ASN A 282 -19.63 10.62 3.07
C ASN A 282 -18.86 10.43 4.39
N VAL A 283 -19.18 9.41 5.18
CA VAL A 283 -18.43 9.08 6.41
C VAL A 283 -16.99 8.70 6.08
N CYS A 284 -16.81 7.84 5.08
CA CYS A 284 -15.49 7.44 4.62
C CYS A 284 -14.71 8.62 4.01
N GLU A 285 -15.33 9.40 3.14
CA GLU A 285 -14.73 10.60 2.53
C GLU A 285 -14.33 11.65 3.58
N ASN A 286 -15.09 11.80 4.67
CA ASN A 286 -14.73 12.68 5.78
C ASN A 286 -13.47 12.17 6.51
N LYS A 287 -13.41 10.86 6.77
CA LYS A 287 -12.23 10.24 7.41
C LYS A 287 -10.98 10.36 6.54
N MET A 288 -11.12 10.18 5.23
CA MET A 288 -10.03 10.42 4.28
C MET A 288 -9.54 11.88 4.33
N ARG A 289 -10.48 12.86 4.38
CA ARG A 289 -10.13 14.29 4.49
C ARG A 289 -9.42 14.65 5.79
N GLU A 290 -9.79 14.02 6.89
CA GLU A 290 -9.11 14.15 8.18
C GLU A 290 -7.63 13.75 8.05
N TYR A 291 -7.35 12.55 7.54
CA TYR A 291 -5.97 12.08 7.34
C TYR A 291 -5.21 12.89 6.29
N TYR A 292 -5.87 13.34 5.23
CA TYR A 292 -5.26 14.24 4.27
C TYR A 292 -4.83 15.57 4.92
N THR A 293 -5.64 16.13 5.80
CA THR A 293 -5.32 17.37 6.53
C THR A 293 -4.09 17.17 7.42
N LEU A 294 -4.08 16.10 8.23
CA LEU A 294 -2.94 15.73 9.07
C LEU A 294 -1.64 15.54 8.25
N ALA A 295 -1.77 14.92 7.07
CA ALA A 295 -0.63 14.78 6.17
C ALA A 295 -0.11 16.14 5.70
N MET A 296 -0.99 17.06 5.30
CA MET A 296 -0.58 18.38 4.83
C MET A 296 0.05 19.21 5.95
N GLU A 297 -0.43 19.09 7.18
CA GLU A 297 0.19 19.69 8.38
C GLU A 297 1.61 19.15 8.61
N SER A 298 1.79 17.83 8.55
CA SER A 298 3.11 17.20 8.66
C SER A 298 4.07 17.67 7.56
N LEU A 299 3.61 17.76 6.31
CA LEU A 299 4.43 18.26 5.21
C LEU A 299 4.75 19.77 5.36
N ALA A 300 3.84 20.55 5.90
CA ALA A 300 4.07 21.98 6.15
C ALA A 300 5.20 22.19 7.17
N ALA A 301 5.31 21.32 8.18
CA ALA A 301 6.34 21.37 9.22
C ALA A 301 7.75 21.04 8.73
N VAL A 302 7.92 20.36 7.57
CA VAL A 302 9.24 20.08 6.99
C VAL A 302 9.96 21.37 6.64
N ALA A 303 11.19 21.57 7.09
CA ALA A 303 11.95 22.82 6.99
C ALA A 303 12.69 22.98 5.64
N VAL A 304 11.97 22.78 4.53
CA VAL A 304 12.47 23.06 3.17
C VAL A 304 11.60 24.13 2.48
N ALA A 305 12.14 24.78 1.44
CA ALA A 305 11.40 25.77 0.68
C ALA A 305 10.11 25.18 0.07
N GLU A 306 9.04 25.96 0.00
CA GLU A 306 7.71 25.51 -0.44
C GLU A 306 7.68 24.98 -1.89
N ASP A 307 8.52 25.50 -2.76
CA ASP A 307 8.67 25.05 -4.14
C ASP A 307 9.21 23.59 -4.19
N ARG A 308 10.04 23.19 -3.24
CA ARG A 308 10.54 21.80 -3.12
C ARG A 308 9.46 20.81 -2.69
N LYS A 309 8.45 21.24 -1.92
CA LYS A 309 7.31 20.41 -1.49
C LYS A 309 6.25 20.22 -2.59
N LYS A 310 6.30 21.03 -3.66
CA LYS A 310 5.27 21.08 -4.70
C LYS A 310 4.98 19.72 -5.33
N GLU A 311 6.02 18.96 -5.66
CA GLU A 311 5.87 17.65 -6.31
C GLU A 311 5.22 16.61 -5.37
N LEU A 312 5.56 16.60 -4.08
CA LEU A 312 4.86 15.74 -3.11
C LEU A 312 3.38 16.12 -3.00
N LYS A 313 3.07 17.42 -2.93
CA LYS A 313 1.68 17.90 -2.91
C LYS A 313 0.91 17.48 -4.16
N ASN A 314 1.54 17.55 -5.34
CA ASN A 314 0.95 17.15 -6.61
C ASN A 314 0.68 15.63 -6.65
N LEU A 315 1.66 14.82 -6.23
CA LEU A 315 1.51 13.37 -6.19
C LEU A 315 0.36 12.95 -5.26
N VAL A 316 0.28 13.55 -4.08
CA VAL A 316 -0.80 13.26 -3.13
C VAL A 316 -2.16 13.64 -3.69
N LYS A 317 -2.29 14.81 -4.33
CA LYS A 317 -3.53 15.18 -5.01
C LYS A 317 -3.91 14.14 -6.07
N LEU A 318 -2.96 13.68 -6.88
CA LEU A 318 -3.20 12.65 -7.88
C LEU A 318 -3.63 11.32 -7.25
N LEU A 319 -3.07 10.96 -6.09
CA LEU A 319 -3.43 9.73 -5.39
C LEU A 319 -4.82 9.80 -4.75
N MET A 320 -5.18 10.97 -4.18
CA MET A 320 -6.44 11.20 -3.44
C MET A 320 -7.63 11.58 -4.32
N TYR A 321 -7.40 12.13 -5.50
CA TYR A 321 -8.44 12.53 -6.46
C TYR A 321 -8.37 11.72 -7.75
N ARG A 322 -8.07 10.41 -7.65
CA ARG A 322 -8.37 9.50 -8.74
C ARG A 322 -9.85 9.65 -9.04
N GLU A 323 -10.20 10.01 -10.26
CA GLU A 323 -11.58 10.24 -10.66
C GLU A 323 -12.46 9.06 -10.21
N MET A 324 -13.45 9.44 -9.39
CA MET A 324 -14.52 8.54 -8.96
C MET A 324 -15.51 8.40 -10.12
#